data_0ac6f20abfba416e080b7c2de645e1a3
#
_entry.id   0ac6f20abfba416e080b7c2de645e1a3
#
_cell.length_a   1.000
_cell.length_b   1.000
_cell.length_c   1.000
_cell.angle_alpha   90.00
_cell.angle_beta   90.00
_cell.angle_gamma   90.00
#
_symmetry.space_group_name_H-M   'P 1'
#
loop_
_entity.id
_entity.type
_entity.pdbx_description
1 polymer ?
#
loop_
_entity_poly.entity_id
_entity_poly.type
_entity_poly.pdbx_seq_one_letter_code
_entity_poly.pdbx_strand_id
1 'polypeptide(L)'
;MIIKKFVPCIYLYHEHAVRNLTDTTIVDTDPVRLADYYCEHNADELIVFDMSEGDAEHEAALDIIKEICAKAEVDVIGAGNVKRMGGIKKIL
;
A
#
# COMPACT_ATOMS: atom_id res chain seq x y z
N MET A 1 9.13 16.78 24.38
CA MET A 1 9.65 16.33 23.08
C MET A 1 8.51 15.82 22.21
N ILE A 2 8.44 16.26 20.97
CA ILE A 2 7.44 15.77 20.04
C ILE A 2 8.06 14.66 19.21
N ILE A 3 7.45 13.48 19.26
CA ILE A 3 7.88 12.36 18.44
C ILE A 3 6.98 12.35 17.21
N LYS A 4 7.58 12.48 16.03
CA LYS A 4 6.86 12.44 14.77
C LYS A 4 7.05 11.06 14.13
N LYS A 5 5.95 10.47 13.71
CA LYS A 5 6.00 9.24 12.92
C LYS A 5 5.96 9.57 11.43
N PHE A 6 6.68 8.81 10.65
CA PHE A 6 6.60 8.88 9.20
C PHE A 6 5.79 7.67 8.71
N VAL A 7 4.58 7.92 8.23
CA VAL A 7 3.65 6.87 7.78
C VAL A 7 3.25 7.17 6.34
N PRO A 8 4.08 6.77 5.37
CA PRO A 8 3.75 7.02 3.97
C PRO A 8 2.60 6.12 3.51
N CYS A 9 1.85 6.61 2.53
CA CYS A 9 0.73 5.90 1.92
C CYS A 9 1.09 5.48 0.50
N ILE A 10 0.70 4.26 0.14
CA ILE A 10 0.84 3.73 -1.22
C ILE A 10 -0.57 3.51 -1.74
N TYR A 11 -0.89 4.12 -2.88
CA TYR A 11 -2.21 4.01 -3.50
C TYR A 11 -2.10 3.10 -4.71
N LEU A 12 -2.74 1.93 -4.65
CA LEU A 12 -2.70 0.93 -5.72
C LEU A 12 -3.86 1.12 -6.68
N TYR A 13 -3.55 1.36 -7.94
CA TYR A 13 -4.55 1.47 -9.00
C TYR A 13 -3.98 0.82 -10.27
N HIS A 14 -4.69 -0.14 -10.83
CA HIS A 14 -4.23 -0.93 -11.97
C HIS A 14 -2.82 -1.47 -11.79
N GLU A 15 -2.54 -2.02 -10.59
CA GLU A 15 -1.27 -2.64 -10.22
C GLU A 15 -0.08 -1.65 -10.17
N HIS A 16 -0.34 -0.35 -10.22
CA HIS A 16 0.68 0.69 -10.09
C HIS A 16 0.45 1.49 -8.82
N ALA A 17 1.51 2.12 -8.34
CA ALA A 17 1.38 3.11 -7.28
C ALA A 17 1.05 4.45 -7.91
N VAL A 18 -0.07 5.05 -7.50
CA VAL A 18 -0.53 6.34 -8.01
C VAL A 18 -0.46 7.40 -6.93
N ARG A 19 -0.71 8.64 -7.31
CA ARG A 19 -0.44 9.80 -6.50
C ARG A 19 -1.34 9.92 -5.26
N ASN A 20 -2.65 9.74 -5.44
CA ASN A 20 -3.60 9.75 -4.34
C ASN A 20 -4.96 9.21 -4.81
N LEU A 21 -5.98 9.28 -3.94
CA LEU A 21 -7.29 8.71 -4.21
C LEU A 21 -8.03 9.41 -5.37
N THR A 22 -7.67 10.63 -5.69
CA THR A 22 -8.34 11.41 -6.74
C THR A 22 -7.45 11.70 -7.95
N ASP A 23 -6.16 11.40 -7.85
CA ASP A 23 -5.19 11.64 -8.92
C ASP A 23 -4.44 10.34 -9.21
N THR A 24 -4.76 9.71 -10.34
CA THR A 24 -4.21 8.43 -10.74
C THR A 24 -2.92 8.54 -11.54
N THR A 25 -2.24 9.66 -11.48
CA THR A 25 -0.91 9.80 -12.07
C THR A 25 0.04 8.80 -11.42
N ILE A 26 0.74 8.01 -12.24
CA ILE A 26 1.63 6.97 -11.74
C ILE A 26 2.85 7.58 -11.08
N VAL A 27 3.07 7.20 -9.82
CA VAL A 27 4.28 7.57 -9.05
C VAL A 27 5.37 6.53 -9.28
N ASP A 28 4.98 5.26 -9.25
CA ASP A 28 5.90 4.15 -9.50
C ASP A 28 5.11 3.00 -10.10
N THR A 29 5.63 2.42 -11.17
CA THR A 29 5.02 1.24 -11.80
C THR A 29 5.22 -0.01 -10.96
N ASP A 30 6.14 0.03 -9.98
CA ASP A 30 6.41 -1.08 -9.07
C ASP A 30 6.13 -0.66 -7.63
N PRO A 31 4.93 -0.95 -7.09
CA PRO A 31 4.58 -0.58 -5.73
C PRO A 31 5.48 -1.22 -4.66
N VAL A 32 5.99 -2.41 -4.92
CA VAL A 32 6.88 -3.09 -3.98
C VAL A 32 8.19 -2.33 -3.85
N ARG A 33 8.72 -1.84 -4.97
CA ARG A 33 9.92 -1.00 -4.97
C ARG A 33 9.70 0.30 -4.20
N LEU A 34 8.52 0.90 -4.37
CA LEU A 34 8.18 2.11 -3.63
C LEU A 34 8.12 1.84 -2.12
N ALA A 35 7.57 0.69 -1.72
CA ALA A 35 7.54 0.30 -0.31
C ALA A 35 8.96 0.13 0.25
N ASP A 36 9.84 -0.51 -0.50
CA ASP A 36 11.24 -0.65 -0.11
C ASP A 36 11.92 0.72 0.07
N TYR A 37 11.65 1.64 -0.86
CA TYR A 37 12.15 3.01 -0.77
C TYR A 37 11.73 3.67 0.55
N TYR A 38 10.47 3.56 0.91
CA TYR A 38 9.99 4.15 2.16
C TYR A 38 10.62 3.49 3.38
N CYS A 39 10.79 2.18 3.37
CA CYS A 39 11.44 1.48 4.47
C CYS A 39 12.90 1.92 4.62
N GLU A 40 13.61 2.10 3.52
CA GLU A 40 14.98 2.61 3.54
C GLU A 40 15.08 4.05 4.05
N HIS A 41 13.99 4.80 3.96
CA HIS A 41 13.91 6.18 4.40
C HIS A 41 13.21 6.33 5.76
N ASN A 42 13.28 5.29 6.59
CA ASN A 42 12.84 5.32 7.97
C ASN A 42 11.32 5.43 8.17
N ALA A 43 10.54 4.83 7.30
CA ALA A 43 9.11 4.75 7.53
C ALA A 43 8.84 3.96 8.83
N ASP A 44 7.91 4.44 9.64
CA ASP A 44 7.49 3.75 10.86
C ASP A 44 6.42 2.72 10.58
N GLU A 45 5.54 3.02 9.64
CA GLU A 45 4.49 2.13 9.17
C GLU A 45 4.22 2.45 7.70
N LEU A 46 3.52 1.55 7.02
CA LEU A 46 3.04 1.78 5.65
C LEU A 46 1.55 1.60 5.61
N ILE A 47 0.85 2.49 4.91
CA ILE A 47 -0.57 2.32 4.63
C ILE A 47 -0.71 2.08 3.12
N VAL A 48 -1.36 0.99 2.74
CA VAL A 48 -1.57 0.64 1.34
C VAL A 48 -3.05 0.69 1.04
N PHE A 49 -3.45 1.57 0.15
CA PHE A 49 -4.84 1.72 -0.29
C PHE A 49 -5.08 0.89 -1.53
N ASP A 50 -6.09 0.03 -1.48
CA ASP A 50 -6.55 -0.73 -2.64
C ASP A 50 -7.65 0.05 -3.34
N MET A 51 -7.35 0.54 -4.54
CA MET A 51 -8.29 1.31 -5.35
C MET A 51 -8.83 0.47 -6.52
N SER A 52 -8.83 -0.85 -6.37
CA SER A 52 -9.28 -1.75 -7.44
C SER A 52 -10.78 -1.56 -7.73
N GLU A 53 -11.14 -1.67 -9.00
CA GLU A 53 -12.51 -1.49 -9.47
C GLU A 53 -13.23 -2.81 -9.73
N GLY A 54 -12.52 -3.93 -9.82
CA GLY A 54 -13.09 -5.23 -10.08
C GLY A 54 -12.37 -6.33 -9.32
N ASP A 55 -12.94 -7.54 -9.36
CA ASP A 55 -12.40 -8.66 -8.59
C ASP A 55 -11.00 -9.08 -9.04
N ALA A 56 -10.75 -9.12 -10.32
CA ALA A 56 -9.44 -9.50 -10.84
C ALA A 56 -8.36 -8.49 -10.44
N GLU A 57 -8.68 -7.21 -10.52
CA GLU A 57 -7.76 -6.14 -10.10
C GLU A 57 -7.53 -6.20 -8.59
N HIS A 58 -8.58 -6.49 -7.83
CA HIS A 58 -8.48 -6.63 -6.38
C HIS A 58 -7.56 -7.78 -6.00
N GLU A 59 -7.68 -8.93 -6.67
CA GLU A 59 -6.79 -10.07 -6.41
C GLU A 59 -5.33 -9.74 -6.72
N ALA A 60 -5.10 -9.02 -7.82
CA ALA A 60 -3.76 -8.57 -8.17
C ALA A 60 -3.22 -7.59 -7.11
N ALA A 61 -4.07 -6.69 -6.62
CA ALA A 61 -3.69 -5.76 -5.56
C ALA A 61 -3.35 -6.51 -4.26
N LEU A 62 -4.12 -7.53 -3.91
CA LEU A 62 -3.84 -8.35 -2.73
C LEU A 62 -2.49 -9.05 -2.84
N ASP A 63 -2.15 -9.57 -4.01
CA ASP A 63 -0.85 -10.20 -4.24
C ASP A 63 0.29 -9.19 -4.02
N ILE A 64 0.13 -7.97 -4.52
CA ILE A 64 1.10 -6.89 -4.32
C ILE A 64 1.23 -6.55 -2.83
N ILE A 65 0.10 -6.42 -2.13
CA ILE A 65 0.10 -6.12 -0.70
C ILE A 65 0.78 -7.23 0.09
N LYS A 66 0.52 -8.48 -0.24
CA LYS A 66 1.18 -9.63 0.40
C LYS A 66 2.69 -9.59 0.20
N GLU A 67 3.14 -9.25 -1.00
CA GLU A 67 4.57 -9.14 -1.28
C GLU A 67 5.20 -8.00 -0.48
N ILE A 68 4.52 -6.86 -0.39
CA ILE A 68 4.97 -5.74 0.44
C ILE A 68 5.07 -6.17 1.90
N CYS A 69 4.04 -6.84 2.42
CA CYS A 69 4.05 -7.34 3.80
C CYS A 69 5.20 -8.30 4.07
N ALA A 70 5.52 -9.16 3.11
CA ALA A 70 6.58 -10.14 3.26
C ALA A 70 7.98 -9.50 3.31
N LYS A 71 8.16 -8.40 2.60
CA LYS A 71 9.46 -7.72 2.49
C LYS A 71 9.63 -6.57 3.47
N ALA A 72 8.55 -5.93 3.88
CA ALA A 72 8.63 -4.75 4.76
C ALA A 72 9.05 -5.15 6.16
N GLU A 73 9.92 -4.34 6.76
CA GLU A 73 10.35 -4.51 8.14
C GLU A 73 9.44 -3.78 9.13
N VAL A 74 8.44 -3.09 8.62
CA VAL A 74 7.49 -2.30 9.41
C VAL A 74 6.07 -2.84 9.23
N ASP A 75 5.16 -2.41 10.09
CA ASP A 75 3.75 -2.78 9.96
C ASP A 75 3.16 -2.21 8.67
N VAL A 76 2.37 -3.02 7.99
CA VAL A 76 1.67 -2.63 6.78
C VAL A 76 0.16 -2.69 7.05
N ILE A 77 -0.52 -1.59 6.82
CA ILE A 77 -1.94 -1.45 7.08
C ILE A 77 -2.68 -1.37 5.74
N GLY A 78 -3.62 -2.27 5.52
CA GLY A 78 -4.47 -2.25 4.33
C GLY A 78 -5.67 -1.33 4.52
N ALA A 79 -6.02 -0.58 3.49
CA ALA A 79 -7.16 0.35 3.48
C ALA A 79 -7.84 0.34 2.11
N GLY A 80 -8.97 1.01 1.97
CA GLY A 80 -9.77 0.96 0.76
C GLY A 80 -10.61 -0.31 0.74
N ASN A 81 -11.21 -0.72 -0.32
CA ASN A 81 -12.04 -1.92 -0.52
C ASN A 81 -12.12 -2.92 0.66
N VAL A 82 -12.47 -2.41 1.84
CA VAL A 82 -12.40 -3.16 3.10
C VAL A 82 -13.19 -4.46 3.05
N LYS A 83 -14.32 -4.46 2.35
CA LYS A 83 -15.17 -5.65 2.21
C LYS A 83 -14.47 -6.82 1.51
N ARG A 84 -13.41 -6.53 0.75
CA ARG A 84 -12.68 -7.52 -0.04
C ARG A 84 -11.32 -7.85 0.53
N MET A 85 -10.94 -7.21 1.62
CA MET A 85 -9.61 -7.35 2.22
C MET A 85 -9.50 -8.47 3.24
N GLY A 86 -10.35 -9.49 3.14
CA GLY A 86 -10.25 -10.67 3.99
C GLY A 86 -8.85 -11.28 3.88
N GLY A 87 -8.22 -11.57 5.01
CA GLY A 87 -6.88 -12.10 5.03
C GLY A 87 -5.76 -11.05 5.17
N ILE A 88 -6.10 -9.78 5.15
CA ILE A 88 -5.15 -8.70 5.48
C ILE A 88 -5.04 -8.63 7.00
N LYS A 89 -3.84 -8.55 7.49
CA LYS A 89 -3.56 -8.62 8.93
C LYS A 89 -4.09 -7.40 9.70
N LYS A 90 -4.02 -6.22 9.13
CA LYS A 90 -4.56 -5.00 9.71
C LYS A 90 -5.38 -4.26 8.67
N ILE A 91 -6.53 -3.73 9.08
CA ILE A 91 -7.44 -2.99 8.20
C ILE A 91 -7.80 -1.68 8.88
N LEU A 92 -7.69 -0.60 8.14
CA LEU A 92 -8.16 0.71 8.55
C LEU A 92 -9.64 0.89 8.21
#